data_44de86c188d0e93cd52ed7ed5b55ea39
#
_entry.id   44de86c188d0e93cd52ed7ed5b55ea39
#
_cell.length_a   1.000
_cell.length_b   1.000
_cell.length_c   1.000
_cell.angle_alpha   90.00
_cell.angle_beta   90.00
_cell.angle_gamma   90.00
#
_symmetry.space_group_name_H-M   'P 1'
#
loop_
_entity.id
_entity.type
_entity.pdbx_description
1 polymer ?
#
loop_
_entity_poly.entity_id
_entity_poly.type
_entity_poly.pdbx_seq_one_letter_code
_entity_poly.pdbx_strand_id
1 'polypeptide(L)'
;FKDYGLTGDEVFERQTGFYWLNYVLSFTPFDNIKSIAAIKFEEIKGITLPKTEDNPFYGVIFSLPAAFLEVILNIGDSQHYYHLYHFLNFTLFFTASIFFYKLLFNRFLNNNIALVGTLFFVLSPRIYASSFYNNKDLVFLSLATIALYYCFKSLEKISYKNLLIFSIFAAMCTSSRIFG
;
A
#
# COMPACT_ATOMS: atom_id res chain seq x y z
N PHE A 1 8.85 14.20 -4.41
CA PHE A 1 7.49 13.76 -4.77
C PHE A 1 6.94 14.47 -6.02
N LYS A 2 7.23 15.77 -6.21
CA LYS A 2 6.65 16.58 -7.30
C LYS A 2 7.19 16.25 -8.70
N ASP A 3 8.36 15.62 -8.77
CA ASP A 3 9.10 15.39 -10.02
C ASP A 3 8.86 14.00 -10.63
N TYR A 4 8.10 13.14 -9.93
CA TYR A 4 7.75 11.81 -10.42
C TYR A 4 6.45 11.89 -11.23
N GLY A 5 6.53 11.43 -12.48
CA GLY A 5 5.39 11.36 -13.39
C GLY A 5 4.38 10.29 -12.93
N LEU A 6 3.20 10.31 -13.55
CA LEU A 6 2.14 9.33 -13.33
C LEU A 6 2.43 8.06 -14.14
N THR A 7 2.25 6.90 -13.52
CA THR A 7 2.21 5.64 -14.25
C THR A 7 0.76 5.32 -14.67
N GLY A 8 0.60 4.59 -15.77
CA GLY A 8 -0.75 4.18 -16.22
C GLY A 8 -1.48 3.33 -15.17
N ASP A 9 -0.74 2.62 -14.35
CA ASP A 9 -1.29 1.79 -13.27
C ASP A 9 -1.90 2.59 -12.13
N GLU A 10 -1.39 3.79 -11.81
CA GLU A 10 -1.91 4.60 -10.70
C GLU A 10 -3.35 5.06 -10.91
N VAL A 11 -3.68 5.41 -12.16
CA VAL A 11 -5.05 5.80 -12.52
C VAL A 11 -6.00 4.61 -12.35
N PHE A 12 -5.59 3.42 -12.79
CA PHE A 12 -6.36 2.20 -12.63
C PHE A 12 -6.53 1.82 -11.14
N GLU A 13 -5.47 1.92 -10.35
CA GLU A 13 -5.51 1.64 -8.91
C GLU A 13 -6.46 2.60 -8.17
N ARG A 14 -6.42 3.89 -8.52
CA ARG A 14 -7.33 4.88 -7.95
C ARG A 14 -8.79 4.55 -8.33
N GLN A 15 -9.06 4.20 -9.59
CA GLN A 15 -10.39 3.78 -10.05
C GLN A 15 -10.89 2.56 -9.26
N THR A 16 -10.03 1.55 -9.11
CA THR A 16 -10.33 0.34 -8.33
C THR A 16 -10.63 0.67 -6.87
N GLY A 17 -9.84 1.57 -6.27
CA GLY A 17 -10.07 2.03 -4.90
C GLY A 17 -11.44 2.68 -4.72
N PHE A 18 -11.84 3.58 -5.62
CA PHE A 18 -13.16 4.24 -5.57
C PHE A 18 -14.32 3.29 -5.88
N TYR A 19 -14.15 2.34 -6.79
CA TYR A 19 -15.15 1.31 -7.07
C TYR A 19 -15.49 0.54 -5.79
N TRP A 20 -14.49 0.00 -5.13
CA TRP A 20 -14.69 -0.76 -3.90
C TRP A 20 -15.10 0.11 -2.70
N LEU A 21 -14.63 1.35 -2.64
CA LEU A 21 -15.06 2.30 -1.62
C LEU A 21 -16.58 2.56 -1.72
N ASN A 22 -17.08 2.83 -2.92
CA ASN A 22 -18.53 3.01 -3.14
C ASN A 22 -19.31 1.75 -2.78
N TYR A 23 -18.82 0.57 -3.12
CA TYR A 23 -19.44 -0.70 -2.75
C TYR A 23 -19.51 -0.85 -1.22
N VAL A 24 -18.41 -0.65 -0.50
CA VAL A 24 -18.39 -0.74 0.97
C VAL A 24 -19.28 0.31 1.62
N LEU A 25 -19.23 1.55 1.13
CA LEU A 25 -20.06 2.62 1.65
C LEU A 25 -21.55 2.39 1.42
N SER A 26 -21.95 1.60 0.41
CA SER A 26 -23.36 1.27 0.18
C SER A 26 -24.04 0.61 1.38
N PHE A 27 -23.26 -0.09 2.20
CA PHE A 27 -23.74 -0.77 3.43
C PHE A 27 -23.67 0.11 4.70
N THR A 28 -23.22 1.36 4.60
CA THR A 28 -23.03 2.25 5.75
C THR A 28 -24.03 3.39 5.73
N PRO A 29 -24.34 4.04 6.86
CA PRO A 29 -25.25 5.18 6.93
C PRO A 29 -24.58 6.55 6.66
N PHE A 30 -23.39 6.58 6.06
CA PHE A 30 -22.59 7.82 5.89
C PHE A 30 -22.91 8.53 4.56
N ASP A 31 -24.09 9.15 4.43
CA ASP A 31 -24.57 9.72 3.17
C ASP A 31 -23.70 10.84 2.61
N ASN A 32 -23.10 11.67 3.46
CA ASN A 32 -22.18 12.72 3.03
C ASN A 32 -20.91 12.16 2.36
N ILE A 33 -20.34 11.09 2.94
CA ILE A 33 -19.13 10.44 2.40
C ILE A 33 -19.49 9.68 1.11
N LYS A 34 -20.67 9.04 1.06
CA LYS A 34 -21.17 8.35 -0.14
C LYS A 34 -21.30 9.31 -1.31
N SER A 35 -21.91 10.49 -1.11
CA SER A 35 -22.11 11.46 -2.19
C SER A 35 -20.78 11.94 -2.78
N ILE A 36 -19.80 12.27 -1.93
CA ILE A 36 -18.46 12.68 -2.38
C ILE A 36 -17.77 11.54 -3.13
N ALA A 37 -17.79 10.33 -2.59
CA ALA A 37 -17.17 9.16 -3.22
C ALA A 37 -17.80 8.85 -4.59
N ALA A 38 -19.13 8.95 -4.72
CA ALA A 38 -19.83 8.73 -5.96
C ALA A 38 -19.48 9.77 -7.04
N ILE A 39 -19.40 11.06 -6.67
CA ILE A 39 -19.00 12.14 -7.60
C ILE A 39 -17.58 11.87 -8.12
N LYS A 40 -16.63 11.58 -7.23
CA LYS A 40 -15.25 11.29 -7.63
C LYS A 40 -15.14 10.03 -8.49
N PHE A 41 -15.95 9.02 -8.23
CA PHE A 41 -15.97 7.81 -9.06
C PHE A 41 -16.49 8.10 -10.47
N GLU A 42 -17.56 8.90 -10.62
CA GLU A 42 -18.06 9.27 -11.95
C GLU A 42 -17.06 10.12 -12.74
N GLU A 43 -16.28 10.99 -12.09
CA GLU A 43 -15.20 11.73 -12.74
C GLU A 43 -14.12 10.80 -13.33
N ILE A 44 -13.80 9.71 -12.62
CA ILE A 44 -12.75 8.75 -13.04
C ILE A 44 -13.28 7.77 -14.08
N LYS A 45 -14.56 7.41 -14.02
CA LYS A 45 -15.21 6.43 -14.91
C LYS A 45 -15.20 6.83 -16.38
N GLY A 46 -15.11 8.14 -16.68
CA GLY A 46 -14.98 8.67 -18.04
C GLY A 46 -13.63 8.37 -18.73
N ILE A 47 -12.63 7.89 -18.00
CA ILE A 47 -11.34 7.50 -18.53
C ILE A 47 -11.45 6.06 -19.07
N THR A 48 -11.04 5.84 -20.32
CA THR A 48 -11.07 4.53 -20.98
C THR A 48 -10.02 3.58 -20.38
N LEU A 49 -10.32 3.04 -19.21
CA LEU A 49 -9.50 2.04 -18.52
C LEU A 49 -10.19 0.67 -18.59
N PRO A 50 -9.42 -0.43 -18.45
CA PRO A 50 -10.00 -1.75 -18.26
C PRO A 50 -11.01 -1.71 -17.11
N LYS A 51 -12.17 -2.33 -17.28
CA LYS A 51 -13.16 -2.39 -16.23
C LYS A 51 -12.57 -3.11 -15.01
N THR A 52 -12.79 -2.57 -13.82
CA THR A 52 -12.35 -3.17 -12.56
C THR A 52 -12.89 -4.59 -12.39
N GLU A 53 -14.09 -4.85 -12.91
CA GLU A 53 -14.76 -6.15 -12.91
C GLU A 53 -14.02 -7.20 -13.76
N ASP A 54 -13.30 -6.77 -14.79
CA ASP A 54 -12.53 -7.63 -15.69
C ASP A 54 -11.15 -8.03 -15.12
N ASN A 55 -10.77 -7.46 -13.97
CA ASN A 55 -9.43 -7.65 -13.40
C ASN A 55 -9.46 -8.04 -11.91
N PRO A 56 -9.99 -9.26 -11.59
CA PRO A 56 -10.15 -9.70 -10.19
C PRO A 56 -8.83 -10.04 -9.49
N PHE A 57 -7.69 -9.92 -10.17
CA PHE A 57 -6.39 -10.40 -9.70
C PHE A 57 -5.64 -9.40 -8.80
N TYR A 58 -6.13 -8.16 -8.68
CA TYR A 58 -5.50 -7.13 -7.87
C TYR A 58 -6.36 -6.78 -6.66
N GLY A 59 -5.76 -6.91 -5.49
CA GLY A 59 -6.44 -6.58 -4.25
C GLY A 59 -6.42 -5.08 -3.97
N VAL A 60 -7.34 -4.64 -3.14
CA VAL A 60 -7.62 -3.23 -2.84
C VAL A 60 -7.04 -2.75 -1.52
N ILE A 61 -6.12 -3.53 -0.95
CA ILE A 61 -5.60 -3.29 0.40
C ILE A 61 -4.90 -1.93 0.56
N PHE A 62 -4.38 -1.39 -0.52
CA PHE A 62 -3.79 -0.05 -0.55
C PHE A 62 -4.75 0.98 -1.15
N SER A 63 -5.36 0.69 -2.29
CA SER A 63 -6.16 1.63 -3.06
C SER A 63 -7.45 2.05 -2.35
N LEU A 64 -8.10 1.13 -1.62
CA LEU A 64 -9.33 1.45 -0.87
C LEU A 64 -9.08 2.42 0.30
N PRO A 65 -8.10 2.18 1.22
CA PRO A 65 -7.77 3.16 2.26
C PRO A 65 -7.30 4.49 1.70
N ALA A 66 -6.55 4.49 0.59
CA ALA A 66 -6.09 5.72 -0.05
C ALA A 66 -7.26 6.53 -0.61
N ALA A 67 -8.22 5.89 -1.30
CA ALA A 67 -9.44 6.53 -1.78
C ALA A 67 -10.29 7.07 -0.62
N PHE A 68 -10.41 6.32 0.48
CA PHE A 68 -11.12 6.78 1.67
C PHE A 68 -10.50 8.04 2.28
N LEU A 69 -9.16 8.08 2.39
CA LEU A 69 -8.45 9.28 2.86
C LEU A 69 -8.63 10.46 1.90
N GLU A 70 -8.61 10.22 0.59
CA GLU A 70 -8.86 11.26 -0.42
C GLU A 70 -10.25 11.90 -0.25
N VAL A 71 -11.27 11.08 0.05
CA VAL A 71 -12.64 11.57 0.32
C VAL A 71 -12.70 12.35 1.62
N ILE A 72 -12.12 11.85 2.72
CA ILE A 72 -12.12 12.54 4.01
C ILE A 72 -11.40 13.89 3.93
N LEU A 73 -10.27 13.94 3.24
CA LEU A 73 -9.49 15.17 3.05
C LEU A 73 -10.09 16.10 1.98
N ASN A 74 -11.17 15.66 1.32
CA ASN A 74 -11.87 16.39 0.26
C ASN A 74 -10.93 16.97 -0.82
N ILE A 75 -9.97 16.18 -1.25
CA ILE A 75 -8.98 16.59 -2.24
C ILE A 75 -9.64 16.58 -3.63
N GLY A 76 -9.79 17.76 -4.27
CA GLY A 76 -10.39 17.89 -5.60
C GLY A 76 -9.37 17.98 -6.74
N ASP A 77 -8.14 18.42 -6.48
CA ASP A 77 -7.12 18.64 -7.49
C ASP A 77 -6.30 17.38 -7.78
N SER A 78 -6.07 17.13 -9.09
CA SER A 78 -5.35 15.93 -9.55
C SER A 78 -3.93 15.84 -9.01
N GLN A 79 -3.22 16.94 -8.93
CA GLN A 79 -1.87 16.95 -8.39
C GLN A 79 -1.83 16.54 -6.91
N HIS A 80 -2.79 17.00 -6.12
CA HIS A 80 -2.82 16.72 -4.68
C HIS A 80 -3.20 15.28 -4.35
N TYR A 81 -4.16 14.66 -5.07
CA TYR A 81 -4.49 13.28 -4.77
C TYR A 81 -3.38 12.29 -5.18
N TYR A 82 -2.66 12.52 -6.29
CA TYR A 82 -1.49 11.69 -6.61
C TYR A 82 -0.37 11.88 -5.61
N HIS A 83 -0.12 13.10 -5.12
CA HIS A 83 0.83 13.32 -4.04
C HIS A 83 0.44 12.58 -2.75
N LEU A 84 -0.84 12.49 -2.42
CA LEU A 84 -1.32 11.69 -1.29
C LEU A 84 -0.96 10.20 -1.48
N TYR A 85 -1.24 9.63 -2.66
CA TYR A 85 -0.93 8.23 -2.96
C TYR A 85 0.58 7.96 -2.90
N HIS A 86 1.39 8.83 -3.48
CA HIS A 86 2.85 8.74 -3.41
C HIS A 86 3.35 8.83 -1.96
N PHE A 87 2.80 9.74 -1.17
CA PHE A 87 3.14 9.88 0.24
C PHE A 87 2.79 8.63 1.06
N LEU A 88 1.61 8.06 0.85
CA LEU A 88 1.18 6.84 1.53
C LEU A 88 2.06 5.64 1.15
N ASN A 89 2.37 5.50 -0.14
CA ASN A 89 3.26 4.45 -0.64
C ASN A 89 4.66 4.56 -0.02
N PHE A 90 5.25 5.75 -0.05
CA PHE A 90 6.55 6.01 0.58
C PHE A 90 6.53 5.76 2.09
N THR A 91 5.48 6.18 2.79
CA THR A 91 5.35 5.99 4.24
C THR A 91 5.29 4.50 4.60
N LEU A 92 4.57 3.71 3.81
CA LEU A 92 4.51 2.25 3.98
C LEU A 92 5.89 1.62 3.76
N PHE A 93 6.59 2.01 2.70
CA PHE A 93 7.94 1.54 2.41
C PHE A 93 8.96 1.95 3.48
N PHE A 94 8.89 3.20 3.94
CA PHE A 94 9.75 3.67 5.03
C PHE A 94 9.53 2.86 6.31
N THR A 95 8.27 2.57 6.64
CA THR A 95 7.92 1.69 7.75
C THR A 95 8.50 0.30 7.57
N ALA A 96 8.35 -0.30 6.38
CA ALA A 96 8.94 -1.61 6.06
C ALA A 96 10.46 -1.62 6.18
N SER A 97 11.14 -0.54 5.81
CA SER A 97 12.60 -0.40 5.94
C SER A 97 13.06 -0.44 7.39
N ILE A 98 12.27 0.13 8.33
CA ILE A 98 12.53 0.02 9.77
C ILE A 98 12.39 -1.44 10.23
N PHE A 99 11.39 -2.17 9.75
CA PHE A 99 11.24 -3.59 10.08
C PHE A 99 12.34 -4.45 9.45
N PHE A 100 12.80 -4.11 8.26
CA PHE A 100 13.92 -4.76 7.62
C PHE A 100 15.22 -4.58 8.43
N TYR A 101 15.50 -3.36 8.89
CA TYR A 101 16.61 -3.09 9.80
C TYR A 101 16.52 -3.96 11.08
N LYS A 102 15.35 -4.01 11.72
CA LYS A 102 15.14 -4.84 12.91
C LYS A 102 15.33 -6.33 12.62
N LEU A 103 14.90 -6.81 11.45
CA LEU A 103 15.10 -8.19 11.01
C LEU A 103 16.59 -8.52 10.93
N LEU A 104 17.37 -7.69 10.25
CA LEU A 104 18.81 -7.87 10.10
C LEU A 104 19.53 -7.75 11.45
N PHE A 105 19.14 -6.78 12.28
CA PHE A 105 19.73 -6.63 13.61
C PHE A 105 19.49 -7.88 14.49
N ASN A 106 18.27 -8.40 14.51
CA ASN A 106 17.97 -9.63 15.26
C ASN A 106 18.76 -10.83 14.73
N ARG A 107 19.00 -10.91 13.41
CA ARG A 107 19.73 -12.01 12.80
C ARG A 107 21.22 -11.97 13.05
N PHE A 108 21.83 -10.78 12.94
CA PHE A 108 23.30 -10.63 12.96
C PHE A 108 23.82 -10.07 14.29
N LEU A 109 22.95 -9.53 15.14
CA LEU A 109 23.30 -8.85 16.41
C LEU A 109 24.38 -7.78 16.26
N ASN A 110 24.43 -7.14 15.08
CA ASN A 110 25.41 -6.14 14.72
C ASN A 110 24.74 -4.96 14.00
N ASN A 111 24.82 -3.77 14.61
CA ASN A 111 24.22 -2.54 14.08
C ASN A 111 24.78 -2.15 12.70
N ASN A 112 26.09 -2.31 12.50
CA ASN A 112 26.72 -1.89 11.24
C ASN A 112 26.24 -2.77 10.08
N ILE A 113 26.14 -4.09 10.29
CA ILE A 113 25.64 -5.02 9.28
C ILE A 113 24.17 -4.72 8.99
N ALA A 114 23.36 -4.51 10.03
CA ALA A 114 21.96 -4.18 9.88
C ALA A 114 21.77 -2.86 9.11
N LEU A 115 22.54 -1.83 9.43
CA LEU A 115 22.50 -0.53 8.75
C LEU A 115 22.90 -0.65 7.28
N VAL A 116 24.04 -1.28 7.01
CA VAL A 116 24.56 -1.45 5.64
C VAL A 116 23.58 -2.25 4.79
N GLY A 117 23.05 -3.37 5.32
CA GLY A 117 22.04 -4.18 4.62
C GLY A 117 20.75 -3.38 4.32
N THR A 118 20.31 -2.56 5.28
CA THR A 118 19.12 -1.70 5.07
C THR A 118 19.40 -0.61 4.05
N LEU A 119 20.60 -0.02 4.04
CA LEU A 119 20.99 0.94 3.02
C LEU A 119 21.01 0.31 1.62
N PHE A 120 21.54 -0.90 1.46
CA PHE A 120 21.46 -1.61 0.18
C PHE A 120 20.02 -1.87 -0.26
N PHE A 121 19.13 -2.24 0.66
CA PHE A 121 17.73 -2.43 0.36
C PHE A 121 17.06 -1.13 -0.10
N VAL A 122 17.22 -0.04 0.67
CA VAL A 122 16.57 1.25 0.39
C VAL A 122 17.17 1.94 -0.82
N LEU A 123 18.51 1.90 -0.98
CA LEU A 123 19.21 2.59 -2.07
C LEU A 123 19.31 1.76 -3.35
N SER A 124 18.76 0.54 -3.38
CA SER A 124 18.61 -0.20 -4.63
C SER A 124 17.84 0.67 -5.64
N PRO A 125 18.42 1.02 -6.81
CA PRO A 125 17.85 2.04 -7.70
C PRO A 125 16.40 1.75 -8.11
N ARG A 126 16.08 0.49 -8.36
CA ARG A 126 14.72 0.07 -8.74
C ARG A 126 13.74 0.20 -7.56
N ILE A 127 14.14 -0.21 -6.36
CA ILE A 127 13.30 -0.13 -5.16
C ILE A 127 13.09 1.33 -4.79
N TYR A 128 14.18 2.12 -4.76
CA TYR A 128 14.14 3.53 -4.44
C TYR A 128 13.20 4.31 -5.37
N ALA A 129 13.37 4.16 -6.68
CA ALA A 129 12.50 4.81 -7.66
C ALA A 129 11.03 4.38 -7.48
N SER A 130 10.77 3.08 -7.36
CA SER A 130 9.42 2.52 -7.17
C SER A 130 8.75 2.98 -5.88
N SER A 131 9.52 3.38 -4.85
CA SER A 131 8.98 3.78 -3.55
C SER A 131 8.08 5.01 -3.61
N PHE A 132 8.16 5.79 -4.67
CA PHE A 132 7.37 7.00 -4.83
C PHE A 132 6.06 6.77 -5.59
N TYR A 133 6.01 5.85 -6.56
CA TYR A 133 4.88 5.73 -7.47
C TYR A 133 4.32 4.32 -7.67
N ASN A 134 5.06 3.26 -7.30
CA ASN A 134 4.60 1.89 -7.56
C ASN A 134 3.71 1.38 -6.42
N ASN A 135 2.42 1.60 -6.54
CA ASN A 135 1.41 1.23 -5.54
C ASN A 135 1.10 -0.28 -5.49
N LYS A 136 1.67 -1.08 -6.38
CA LYS A 136 1.46 -2.53 -6.45
C LYS A 136 2.62 -3.31 -5.84
N ASP A 137 3.75 -3.29 -6.55
CA ASP A 137 4.89 -4.13 -6.20
C ASP A 137 5.53 -3.70 -4.88
N LEU A 138 5.57 -2.38 -4.65
CA LEU A 138 6.19 -1.87 -3.45
C LEU A 138 5.31 -2.03 -2.21
N VAL A 139 3.99 -1.92 -2.37
CA VAL A 139 3.05 -2.25 -1.30
C VAL A 139 3.21 -3.72 -0.90
N PHE A 140 3.24 -4.62 -1.89
CA PHE A 140 3.50 -6.05 -1.65
C PHE A 140 4.83 -6.27 -0.92
N LEU A 141 5.92 -5.72 -1.43
CA LEU A 141 7.26 -5.83 -0.83
C LEU A 141 7.27 -5.33 0.62
N SER A 142 6.62 -4.21 0.87
CA SER A 142 6.54 -3.60 2.21
C SER A 142 5.78 -4.47 3.19
N LEU A 143 4.60 -4.95 2.80
CA LEU A 143 3.77 -5.83 3.62
C LEU A 143 4.47 -7.17 3.88
N ALA A 144 5.11 -7.77 2.85
CA ALA A 144 5.88 -8.98 2.97
C ALA A 144 7.07 -8.81 3.95
N THR A 145 7.77 -7.70 3.89
CA THR A 145 8.90 -7.40 4.78
C THR A 145 8.45 -7.34 6.24
N ILE A 146 7.32 -6.67 6.52
CA ILE A 146 6.75 -6.60 7.87
C ILE A 146 6.26 -7.98 8.33
N ALA A 147 5.58 -8.73 7.46
CA ALA A 147 5.14 -10.09 7.76
C ALA A 147 6.33 -11.00 8.11
N LEU A 148 7.40 -10.98 7.31
CA LEU A 148 8.62 -11.75 7.56
C LEU A 148 9.26 -11.43 8.91
N TYR A 149 9.33 -10.15 9.29
CA TYR A 149 9.84 -9.77 10.60
C TYR A 149 9.05 -10.45 11.73
N TYR A 150 7.73 -10.40 11.70
CA TYR A 150 6.90 -11.02 12.73
C TYR A 150 6.88 -12.54 12.64
N CYS A 151 7.05 -13.12 11.45
CA CYS A 151 7.25 -14.56 11.27
C CYS A 151 8.49 -15.03 12.02
N PHE A 152 9.66 -14.45 11.74
CA PHE A 152 10.91 -14.82 12.43
C PHE A 152 10.84 -14.59 13.93
N LYS A 153 10.25 -13.47 14.35
CA LYS A 153 10.05 -13.17 15.77
C LYS A 153 9.15 -14.19 16.48
N SER A 154 8.19 -14.77 15.76
CA SER A 154 7.32 -15.83 16.30
C SER A 154 8.02 -17.16 16.39
N LEU A 155 8.99 -17.44 15.50
CA LEU A 155 9.82 -18.64 15.56
C LEU A 155 10.83 -18.59 16.72
N GLU A 156 11.37 -17.41 17.04
CA GLU A 156 12.30 -17.22 18.16
C GLU A 156 11.59 -17.40 19.52
N LYS A 157 10.40 -16.83 19.64
CA LYS A 157 9.57 -16.95 20.84
C LYS A 157 8.10 -16.97 20.45
N ILE A 158 7.45 -18.10 20.70
CA ILE A 158 6.01 -18.27 20.45
C ILE A 158 5.25 -17.23 21.27
N SER A 159 4.52 -16.36 20.57
CA SER A 159 3.68 -15.33 21.14
C SER A 159 2.43 -15.16 20.28
N TYR A 160 1.26 -15.31 20.88
CA TYR A 160 -0.02 -15.12 20.18
C TYR A 160 -0.12 -13.74 19.53
N LYS A 161 0.42 -12.70 20.17
CA LYS A 161 0.47 -11.35 19.61
C LYS A 161 1.29 -11.30 18.31
N ASN A 162 2.48 -11.89 18.29
CA ASN A 162 3.33 -11.89 17.10
C ASN A 162 2.72 -12.72 15.98
N LEU A 163 2.11 -13.87 16.32
CA LEU A 163 1.40 -14.70 15.34
C LEU A 163 0.19 -13.97 14.74
N LEU A 164 -0.59 -13.27 15.56
CA LEU A 164 -1.71 -12.48 15.08
C LEU A 164 -1.25 -11.38 14.10
N ILE A 165 -0.21 -10.62 14.45
CA ILE A 165 0.32 -9.56 13.60
C ILE A 165 0.88 -10.16 12.31
N PHE A 166 1.64 -11.25 12.38
CA PHE A 166 2.10 -11.98 11.21
C PHE A 166 0.95 -12.36 10.28
N SER A 167 -0.10 -12.98 10.84
CA SER A 167 -1.27 -13.43 10.06
C SER A 167 -1.99 -12.28 9.38
N ILE A 168 -2.13 -11.13 10.05
CA ILE A 168 -2.72 -9.93 9.47
C ILE A 168 -1.89 -9.43 8.28
N PHE A 169 -0.58 -9.23 8.45
CA PHE A 169 0.27 -8.74 7.36
C PHE A 169 0.44 -9.76 6.24
N ALA A 170 0.47 -11.05 6.52
CA ALA A 170 0.46 -12.10 5.51
C ALA A 170 -0.85 -12.09 4.71
N ALA A 171 -2.00 -11.95 5.36
CA ALA A 171 -3.30 -11.82 4.69
C ALA A 171 -3.37 -10.54 3.82
N MET A 172 -2.85 -9.42 4.32
CA MET A 172 -2.75 -8.18 3.54
C MET A 172 -1.84 -8.34 2.32
N CYS A 173 -0.73 -9.06 2.47
CA CYS A 173 0.22 -9.35 1.41
C CYS A 173 -0.43 -10.20 0.31
N THR A 174 -1.09 -11.31 0.67
CA THR A 174 -1.82 -12.17 -0.28
C THR A 174 -3.01 -11.46 -0.91
N SER A 175 -3.67 -10.55 -0.17
CA SER A 175 -4.75 -9.72 -0.70
C SER A 175 -4.27 -8.63 -1.66
N SER A 176 -3.00 -8.22 -1.60
CA SER A 176 -2.47 -7.22 -2.55
C SER A 176 -2.21 -7.82 -3.93
N ARG A 177 -1.85 -9.11 -3.98
CA ARG A 177 -1.60 -9.88 -5.20
C ARG A 177 -1.91 -11.36 -4.99
N ILE A 178 -2.50 -12.02 -6.00
CA ILE A 178 -2.79 -13.46 -5.98
C ILE A 178 -1.54 -14.32 -5.75
N PHE A 179 -0.38 -13.82 -6.15
CA PHE A 179 0.91 -14.53 -5.98
C PHE A 179 1.66 -14.11 -4.68
N GLY A 180 0.99 -13.49 -3.74
CA GLY A 180 1.53 -13.08 -2.44
C GLY A 180 1.64 -14.20 -1.40
#